data_e93472c302c554edd289404a83bf4575
#
_entry.id   e93472c302c554edd289404a83bf4575
#
_cell.length_a   1.000
_cell.length_b   1.000
_cell.length_c   1.000
_cell.angle_alpha   90.00
_cell.angle_beta   90.00
_cell.angle_gamma   90.00
#
_symmetry.space_group_name_H-M   'P 1'
#
loop_
_entity.id
_entity.type
_entity.pdbx_description
1 polymer ?
#
loop_
_entity_poly.entity_id
_entity_poly.type
_entity_poly.pdbx_seq_one_letter_code
_entity_poly.pdbx_strand_id
1 'polypeptide(L)'
;YLKLFKSRGGQVLNSAAAETILRPGHVWEVISPQGIFEADILVNAAGAWGDVVAAKTGVKPIGLQPKRRSIGVIPVDGIPGASSFPMVTDVGETWYAKPQSGKMMVSSADATPVDPHDAYADDMAIAEGIERLMNATTIEVNHLDHSWGGLRTFAPDGSPVIGFDPSTEGFFWLVGQGGYGIQSAPALSRTAAAMVLGEKPPQDVMDAGLEMADIAPDRFR
;
A
#
# COMPACT_ATOMS: atom_id res chain seq x y z
N TYR A 1 12.87 -7.75 5.12
CA TYR A 1 12.76 -8.27 3.75
C TYR A 1 13.88 -7.79 2.83
N LEU A 2 14.12 -6.49 2.63
CA LEU A 2 15.13 -5.95 1.69
C LEU A 2 16.55 -6.48 1.92
N LYS A 3 17.02 -6.59 3.18
CA LYS A 3 18.32 -7.17 3.49
C LYS A 3 18.43 -8.61 3.00
N LEU A 4 17.40 -9.42 3.26
CA LEU A 4 17.34 -10.81 2.83
C LEU A 4 17.25 -10.94 1.30
N PHE A 5 16.45 -10.09 0.65
CA PHE A 5 16.36 -10.04 -0.81
C PHE A 5 17.72 -9.78 -1.45
N LYS A 6 18.43 -8.74 -0.99
CA LYS A 6 19.77 -8.39 -1.48
C LYS A 6 20.80 -9.50 -1.21
N SER A 7 20.77 -10.15 -0.03
CA SER A 7 21.68 -11.25 0.31
C SER A 7 21.48 -12.50 -0.55
N ARG A 8 20.31 -12.61 -1.20
CA ARG A 8 19.98 -13.68 -2.15
C ARG A 8 20.18 -13.29 -3.62
N GLY A 9 20.89 -12.19 -3.89
CA GLY A 9 21.18 -11.71 -5.25
C GLY A 9 20.16 -10.80 -5.86
N GLY A 10 19.09 -10.45 -5.14
CA GLY A 10 18.09 -9.49 -5.62
C GLY A 10 18.65 -8.08 -5.70
N GLN A 11 18.26 -7.33 -6.72
CA GLN A 11 18.70 -5.96 -6.96
C GLN A 11 17.56 -4.98 -6.66
N VAL A 12 17.91 -3.85 -6.04
CA VAL A 12 17.01 -2.72 -5.81
C VAL A 12 17.67 -1.49 -6.39
N LEU A 13 17.03 -0.91 -7.37
CA LEU A 13 17.50 0.29 -8.08
C LEU A 13 16.64 1.48 -7.67
N ASN A 14 17.28 2.52 -7.18
CA ASN A 14 16.65 3.81 -6.91
C ASN A 14 16.76 4.70 -8.15
N SER A 15 15.91 5.71 -8.26
CA SER A 15 15.89 6.63 -9.40
C SER A 15 15.82 5.90 -10.76
N ALA A 16 15.09 4.79 -10.79
CA ALA A 16 14.90 3.91 -11.94
C ALA A 16 13.41 3.81 -12.30
N ALA A 17 12.78 4.97 -12.53
CA ALA A 17 11.38 5.00 -12.95
C ALA A 17 11.21 4.22 -14.28
N ALA A 18 10.19 3.35 -14.35
CA ALA A 18 9.84 2.66 -15.57
C ALA A 18 9.22 3.67 -16.57
N GLU A 19 10.04 4.18 -17.47
CA GLU A 19 9.64 5.19 -18.47
C GLU A 19 8.85 4.56 -19.60
N THR A 20 9.37 3.46 -20.15
CA THR A 20 8.74 2.67 -21.20
C THR A 20 8.77 1.20 -20.83
N ILE A 21 7.70 0.50 -21.11
CA ILE A 21 7.61 -0.94 -20.89
C ILE A 21 7.11 -1.56 -22.19
N LEU A 22 7.88 -2.49 -22.72
CA LEU A 22 7.60 -3.20 -23.97
C LEU A 22 7.60 -4.70 -23.73
N ARG A 23 7.05 -5.45 -24.69
CA ARG A 23 7.12 -6.92 -24.70
C ARG A 23 7.43 -7.43 -26.11
N PRO A 24 8.68 -7.28 -26.57
CA PRO A 24 9.08 -7.88 -27.84
C PRO A 24 9.09 -9.42 -27.73
N GLY A 25 8.17 -10.06 -28.44
CA GLY A 25 7.99 -11.52 -28.34
C GLY A 25 7.39 -11.94 -26.99
N HIS A 26 8.16 -12.66 -26.16
CA HIS A 26 7.69 -13.22 -24.87
C HIS A 26 8.36 -12.58 -23.65
N VAL A 27 9.33 -11.71 -23.84
CA VAL A 27 10.14 -11.10 -22.78
C VAL A 27 9.67 -9.66 -22.52
N TRP A 28 9.53 -9.27 -21.27
CA TRP A 28 9.29 -7.90 -20.89
C TRP A 28 10.59 -7.10 -20.89
N GLU A 29 10.58 -5.93 -21.49
CA GLU A 29 11.65 -4.94 -21.43
C GLU A 29 11.18 -3.70 -20.68
N VAL A 30 11.87 -3.36 -19.59
CA VAL A 30 11.61 -2.13 -18.82
C VAL A 30 12.76 -1.17 -19.05
N ILE A 31 12.47 -0.05 -19.70
CA ILE A 31 13.42 1.01 -19.96
C ILE A 31 13.32 2.06 -18.85
N SER A 32 14.46 2.36 -18.24
CA SER A 32 14.59 3.33 -17.15
C SER A 32 15.86 4.16 -17.32
N PRO A 33 16.05 5.26 -16.56
CA PRO A 33 17.31 6.01 -16.54
C PRO A 33 18.54 5.19 -16.13
N GLN A 34 18.35 4.02 -15.49
CA GLN A 34 19.43 3.13 -15.06
C GLN A 34 19.76 2.04 -16.09
N GLY A 35 19.02 1.97 -17.19
CA GLY A 35 19.22 0.98 -18.25
C GLY A 35 17.95 0.24 -18.66
N ILE A 36 18.14 -0.81 -19.44
CA ILE A 36 17.08 -1.71 -19.91
C ILE A 36 17.15 -3.00 -19.09
N PHE A 37 16.01 -3.45 -18.61
CA PHE A 37 15.88 -4.67 -17.82
C PHE A 37 14.91 -5.61 -18.51
N GLU A 38 15.32 -6.86 -18.65
CA GLU A 38 14.55 -7.91 -19.30
C GLU A 38 14.09 -8.96 -18.28
N ALA A 39 12.87 -9.44 -18.43
CA ALA A 39 12.32 -10.50 -17.58
C ALA A 39 11.15 -11.24 -18.27
N ASP A 40 10.97 -12.51 -17.92
CA ASP A 40 9.81 -13.30 -18.37
C ASP A 40 8.51 -12.85 -17.70
N ILE A 41 8.60 -12.34 -16.46
CA ILE A 41 7.46 -11.91 -15.67
C ILE A 41 7.68 -10.49 -15.20
N LEU A 42 6.71 -9.62 -15.49
CA LEU A 42 6.62 -8.24 -14.99
C LEU A 42 5.62 -8.19 -13.84
N VAL A 43 6.10 -7.94 -12.62
CA VAL A 43 5.25 -7.75 -11.45
C VAL A 43 4.95 -6.27 -11.28
N ASN A 44 3.69 -5.89 -11.48
CA ASN A 44 3.22 -4.54 -11.21
C ASN A 44 2.86 -4.38 -9.72
N ALA A 45 3.80 -3.87 -8.94
CA ALA A 45 3.64 -3.56 -7.52
C ALA A 45 3.71 -2.05 -7.26
N ALA A 46 3.25 -1.24 -8.23
CA ALA A 46 3.44 0.20 -8.27
C ALA A 46 2.45 1.00 -7.38
N GLY A 47 1.69 0.32 -6.50
CA GLY A 47 0.79 0.98 -5.54
C GLY A 47 -0.20 1.92 -6.22
N ALA A 48 -0.12 3.23 -5.92
CA ALA A 48 -0.99 4.24 -6.51
C ALA A 48 -0.86 4.36 -8.04
N TRP A 49 0.31 4.03 -8.57
CA TRP A 49 0.59 4.08 -10.01
C TRP A 49 0.30 2.74 -10.72
N GLY A 50 -0.36 1.79 -10.08
CA GLY A 50 -0.63 0.47 -10.67
C GLY A 50 -1.35 0.54 -12.02
N ASP A 51 -2.40 1.32 -12.14
CA ASP A 51 -3.12 1.51 -13.41
C ASP A 51 -2.32 2.31 -14.44
N VAL A 52 -1.47 3.23 -13.99
CA VAL A 52 -0.54 3.98 -14.89
C VAL A 52 0.48 3.04 -15.51
N VAL A 53 1.04 2.12 -14.71
CA VAL A 53 1.96 1.09 -15.20
C VAL A 53 1.24 0.14 -16.16
N ALA A 54 0.04 -0.32 -15.82
CA ALA A 54 -0.75 -1.17 -16.70
C ALA A 54 -1.02 -0.49 -18.05
N ALA A 55 -1.43 0.77 -18.06
CA ALA A 55 -1.66 1.51 -19.29
C ALA A 55 -0.41 1.61 -20.17
N LYS A 56 0.79 1.76 -19.57
CA LYS A 56 2.06 1.75 -20.31
C LYS A 56 2.35 0.41 -20.99
N THR A 57 1.84 -0.68 -20.49
CA THR A 57 2.04 -2.03 -21.05
C THR A 57 0.93 -2.45 -22.01
N GLY A 58 -0.11 -1.63 -22.17
CA GLY A 58 -1.31 -1.99 -22.93
C GLY A 58 -2.27 -2.92 -22.16
N VAL A 59 -1.97 -3.25 -20.92
CA VAL A 59 -2.88 -4.00 -20.03
C VAL A 59 -4.02 -3.09 -19.60
N LYS A 60 -5.24 -3.60 -19.64
CA LYS A 60 -6.42 -2.84 -19.22
C LYS A 60 -6.31 -2.48 -17.73
N PRO A 61 -6.45 -1.21 -17.34
CA PRO A 61 -6.52 -0.80 -15.95
C PRO A 61 -7.63 -1.51 -15.15
N ILE A 62 -7.43 -1.66 -13.86
CA ILE A 62 -8.40 -2.27 -12.92
C ILE A 62 -9.42 -1.24 -12.42
N GLY A 63 -9.05 0.04 -12.38
CA GLY A 63 -9.83 1.10 -11.74
C GLY A 63 -9.35 1.35 -10.31
N LEU A 64 -8.03 1.30 -10.11
CA LEU A 64 -7.42 1.58 -8.81
C LEU A 64 -7.69 3.02 -8.38
N GLN A 65 -8.14 3.20 -7.14
CA GLN A 65 -8.36 4.52 -6.56
C GLN A 65 -7.41 4.77 -5.39
N PRO A 66 -6.37 5.60 -5.58
CA PRO A 66 -5.58 6.12 -4.47
C PRO A 66 -6.44 7.05 -3.60
N LYS A 67 -6.29 6.92 -2.28
CA LYS A 67 -6.94 7.78 -1.29
C LYS A 67 -5.89 8.33 -0.34
N ARG A 68 -5.87 9.66 -0.17
CA ARG A 68 -4.97 10.31 0.77
C ARG A 68 -5.34 9.94 2.21
N ARG A 69 -4.32 9.76 3.03
CA ARG A 69 -4.40 9.67 4.47
C ARG A 69 -3.41 10.63 5.09
N SER A 70 -3.91 11.52 5.96
CA SER A 70 -3.12 12.52 6.67
C SER A 70 -2.86 12.07 8.11
N ILE A 71 -1.63 12.24 8.56
CA ILE A 71 -1.18 11.88 9.90
C ILE A 71 -0.51 13.09 10.53
N GLY A 72 -0.96 13.44 11.73
CA GLY A 72 -0.26 14.34 12.64
C GLY A 72 0.48 13.54 13.71
N VAL A 73 1.63 14.02 14.12
CA VAL A 73 2.38 13.47 15.26
C VAL A 73 2.47 14.53 16.34
N ILE A 74 1.95 14.20 17.51
CA ILE A 74 1.86 15.07 18.67
C ILE A 74 2.76 14.57 19.80
N PRO A 75 3.31 15.46 20.62
CA PRO A 75 4.00 15.08 21.85
C PRO A 75 3.01 14.51 22.86
N VAL A 76 3.48 13.63 23.70
CA VAL A 76 2.73 13.06 24.83
C VAL A 76 3.51 13.19 26.14
N ASP A 77 4.36 14.21 26.22
CA ASP A 77 5.15 14.51 27.39
C ASP A 77 4.23 14.82 28.59
N GLY A 78 4.53 14.20 29.72
CA GLY A 78 3.72 14.34 30.91
C GLY A 78 2.43 13.48 30.96
N ILE A 79 2.14 12.68 29.94
CA ILE A 79 1.03 11.73 29.96
C ILE A 79 1.54 10.36 30.45
N PRO A 80 1.21 9.93 31.67
CA PRO A 80 1.71 8.66 32.22
C PRO A 80 1.28 7.48 31.35
N GLY A 81 2.24 6.64 30.98
CA GLY A 81 1.95 5.41 30.24
C GLY A 81 1.60 5.60 28.75
N ALA A 82 1.69 6.79 28.20
CA ALA A 82 1.29 7.09 26.81
C ALA A 82 1.96 6.20 25.77
N SER A 83 3.22 5.82 25.99
CA SER A 83 3.98 4.93 25.07
C SER A 83 3.44 3.49 25.02
N SER A 84 2.65 3.08 26.00
CA SER A 84 2.05 1.74 26.12
C SER A 84 0.54 1.71 25.84
N PHE A 85 -0.06 2.83 25.47
CA PHE A 85 -1.47 2.87 25.08
C PHE A 85 -1.71 1.96 23.88
N PRO A 86 -2.85 1.28 23.80
CA PRO A 86 -3.27 0.63 22.58
C PRO A 86 -3.56 1.68 21.50
N MET A 87 -3.66 1.24 20.25
CA MET A 87 -4.33 2.04 19.23
C MET A 87 -5.80 2.23 19.63
N VAL A 88 -6.26 3.45 19.57
CA VAL A 88 -7.66 3.82 19.84
C VAL A 88 -8.27 4.37 18.57
N THR A 89 -9.46 3.93 18.23
CA THR A 89 -10.30 4.47 17.17
C THR A 89 -11.72 4.63 17.70
N ASP A 90 -12.47 5.59 17.19
CA ASP A 90 -13.89 5.69 17.52
C ASP A 90 -14.70 4.62 16.73
N VAL A 91 -15.92 4.35 17.18
CA VAL A 91 -16.80 3.37 16.55
C VAL A 91 -17.18 3.75 15.12
N GLY A 92 -17.25 5.05 14.84
CA GLY A 92 -17.54 5.58 13.49
C GLY A 92 -16.34 5.61 12.57
N GLU A 93 -15.15 5.19 13.03
CA GLU A 93 -13.89 5.24 12.28
C GLU A 93 -13.54 6.65 11.76
N THR A 94 -13.99 7.67 12.47
CA THR A 94 -13.78 9.06 12.07
C THR A 94 -12.44 9.63 12.54
N TRP A 95 -11.76 8.97 13.47
CA TRP A 95 -10.40 9.27 13.90
C TRP A 95 -9.75 8.07 14.56
N TYR A 96 -8.45 8.09 14.63
CA TYR A 96 -7.68 7.17 15.46
C TYR A 96 -6.41 7.83 16.00
N ALA A 97 -5.93 7.29 17.11
CA ALA A 97 -4.65 7.65 17.70
C ALA A 97 -3.87 6.39 18.09
N LYS A 98 -2.55 6.47 17.97
CA LYS A 98 -1.67 5.33 18.23
C LYS A 98 -0.31 5.82 18.71
N PRO A 99 0.25 5.24 19.79
CA PRO A 99 1.61 5.54 20.22
C PRO A 99 2.65 5.17 19.13
N GLN A 100 3.64 6.02 18.99
CA GLN A 100 4.77 5.80 18.10
C GLN A 100 6.03 6.48 18.59
N SER A 101 7.04 5.68 18.94
CA SER A 101 8.38 6.17 19.28
C SER A 101 8.38 7.31 20.33
N GLY A 102 7.62 7.14 21.42
CA GLY A 102 7.50 8.13 22.51
C GLY A 102 6.57 9.31 22.21
N LYS A 103 5.92 9.33 21.06
CA LYS A 103 4.92 10.31 20.64
C LYS A 103 3.60 9.61 20.31
N MET A 104 2.63 10.36 19.80
CA MET A 104 1.35 9.79 19.35
C MET A 104 1.04 10.25 17.93
N MET A 105 0.70 9.29 17.07
CA MET A 105 0.12 9.56 15.76
C MET A 105 -1.38 9.79 15.93
N VAL A 106 -1.90 10.80 15.24
CA VAL A 106 -3.34 11.12 15.18
C VAL A 106 -3.75 11.29 13.72
N SER A 107 -4.94 10.82 13.38
CA SER A 107 -5.55 11.00 12.06
C SER A 107 -7.06 11.16 12.17
N SER A 108 -7.63 11.99 11.33
CA SER A 108 -9.09 12.07 11.10
C SER A 108 -9.64 10.89 10.28
N ALA A 109 -8.83 9.87 10.04
CA ALA A 109 -9.17 8.76 9.17
C ALA A 109 -9.59 9.18 7.74
N ASP A 110 -9.12 10.33 7.26
CA ASP A 110 -9.42 10.85 5.92
C ASP A 110 -9.11 9.82 4.82
N ALA A 111 -9.93 9.81 3.80
CA ALA A 111 -9.84 8.89 2.67
C ALA A 111 -10.21 9.59 1.36
N THR A 112 -9.70 10.80 1.17
CA THR A 112 -9.98 11.65 0.01
C THR A 112 -9.42 10.99 -1.25
N PRO A 113 -10.27 10.70 -2.26
CA PRO A 113 -9.81 10.22 -3.55
C PRO A 113 -8.91 11.27 -4.23
N VAL A 114 -7.79 10.81 -4.77
CA VAL A 114 -6.82 11.65 -5.46
C VAL A 114 -6.18 10.89 -6.62
N ASP A 115 -5.55 11.61 -7.53
CA ASP A 115 -4.69 11.02 -8.54
C ASP A 115 -3.36 10.54 -7.91
N PRO A 116 -2.63 9.61 -8.55
CA PRO A 116 -1.30 9.20 -8.11
C PRO A 116 -0.33 10.40 -8.06
N HIS A 117 0.20 10.71 -6.90
CA HIS A 117 1.20 11.76 -6.69
C HIS A 117 1.99 11.53 -5.40
N ASP A 118 3.02 12.31 -5.15
CA ASP A 118 3.71 12.34 -3.86
C ASP A 118 2.86 13.15 -2.88
N ALA A 119 2.16 12.44 -1.98
CA ALA A 119 1.10 13.03 -1.17
C ALA A 119 1.63 13.75 0.06
N TYR A 120 1.12 14.96 0.27
CA TYR A 120 1.30 15.73 1.51
C TYR A 120 0.08 15.60 2.41
N ALA A 121 0.31 15.82 3.71
CA ALA A 121 -0.78 15.87 4.67
C ALA A 121 -1.72 17.06 4.38
N ASP A 122 -2.98 16.90 4.71
CA ASP A 122 -3.96 17.98 4.71
C ASP A 122 -4.07 18.53 6.13
N ASP A 123 -3.78 19.81 6.28
CA ASP A 123 -3.74 20.47 7.59
C ASP A 123 -5.13 20.50 8.26
N MET A 124 -6.20 20.63 7.48
CA MET A 124 -7.56 20.58 8.01
C MET A 124 -7.92 19.19 8.51
N ALA A 125 -7.57 18.15 7.76
CA ALA A 125 -7.78 16.77 8.18
C ALA A 125 -7.02 16.45 9.47
N ILE A 126 -5.79 16.98 9.63
CA ILE A 126 -5.04 16.82 10.88
C ILE A 126 -5.73 17.57 12.03
N ALA A 127 -6.13 18.81 11.82
CA ALA A 127 -6.80 19.61 12.84
C ALA A 127 -8.10 18.95 13.33
N GLU A 128 -8.91 18.43 12.41
CA GLU A 128 -10.11 17.64 12.74
C GLU A 128 -9.78 16.38 13.56
N GLY A 129 -8.73 15.65 13.21
CA GLY A 129 -8.31 14.47 13.95
C GLY A 129 -7.88 14.80 15.38
N ILE A 130 -7.13 15.88 15.55
CA ILE A 130 -6.69 16.38 16.85
C ILE A 130 -7.89 16.86 17.68
N GLU A 131 -8.80 17.62 17.09
CA GLU A 131 -10.02 18.08 17.77
C GLU A 131 -10.85 16.91 18.29
N ARG A 132 -11.05 15.89 17.46
CA ARG A 132 -11.80 14.68 17.85
C ARG A 132 -11.12 13.90 18.96
N LEU A 133 -9.78 13.79 18.93
CA LEU A 133 -8.99 13.21 20.01
C LEU A 133 -9.19 13.99 21.32
N MET A 134 -9.07 15.32 21.30
CA MET A 134 -9.23 16.18 22.47
C MET A 134 -10.65 16.10 23.05
N ASN A 135 -11.66 16.02 22.19
CA ASN A 135 -13.06 15.87 22.62
C ASN A 135 -13.36 14.49 23.25
N ALA A 136 -12.63 13.45 22.84
CA ALA A 136 -12.85 12.09 23.31
C ALA A 136 -11.96 11.69 24.49
N THR A 137 -10.95 12.48 24.82
CA THR A 137 -9.94 12.13 25.83
C THR A 137 -9.60 13.36 26.69
N THR A 138 -8.75 13.17 27.69
CA THR A 138 -8.17 14.25 28.51
C THR A 138 -6.82 14.73 27.97
N ILE A 139 -6.45 14.31 26.78
CA ILE A 139 -5.20 14.72 26.14
C ILE A 139 -5.37 16.14 25.59
N GLU A 140 -4.52 17.06 26.02
CA GLU A 140 -4.44 18.40 25.48
C GLU A 140 -3.31 18.47 24.45
N VAL A 141 -3.60 19.01 23.27
CA VAL A 141 -2.63 19.15 22.17
C VAL A 141 -2.36 20.62 21.92
N ASN A 142 -1.15 21.07 22.26
CA ASN A 142 -0.75 22.47 22.12
C ASN A 142 0.05 22.74 20.84
N HIS A 143 0.66 21.72 20.26
CA HIS A 143 1.41 21.84 19.00
C HIS A 143 1.51 20.50 18.28
N LEU A 144 1.84 20.58 17.00
CA LEU A 144 2.14 19.46 16.13
C LEU A 144 3.66 19.37 15.95
N ASP A 145 4.25 18.21 16.19
CA ASP A 145 5.68 18.01 15.97
C ASP A 145 6.03 17.93 14.48
N HIS A 146 5.29 17.12 13.76
CA HIS A 146 5.38 17.00 12.30
C HIS A 146 4.13 16.31 11.76
N SER A 147 3.98 16.37 10.43
CA SER A 147 2.91 15.72 9.72
C SER A 147 3.43 15.03 8.46
N TRP A 148 2.68 14.07 7.98
CA TRP A 148 2.93 13.43 6.70
C TRP A 148 1.64 12.91 6.08
N GLY A 149 1.63 12.82 4.75
CA GLY A 149 0.56 12.21 3.98
C GLY A 149 1.04 10.95 3.28
N GLY A 150 0.11 10.06 2.98
CA GLY A 150 0.39 8.88 2.17
C GLY A 150 -0.83 8.47 1.36
N LEU A 151 -0.59 7.68 0.34
CA LEU A 151 -1.66 7.12 -0.49
C LEU A 151 -1.93 5.67 -0.11
N ARG A 152 -3.21 5.36 0.11
CA ARG A 152 -3.72 4.01 0.24
C ARG A 152 -4.54 3.72 -1.00
N THR A 153 -4.15 2.71 -1.76
CA THR A 153 -4.74 2.43 -3.06
C THR A 153 -5.68 1.23 -2.95
N PHE A 154 -6.89 1.42 -3.41
CA PHE A 154 -7.96 0.42 -3.35
C PHE A 154 -8.38 0.02 -4.77
N ALA A 155 -8.65 -1.27 -4.95
CA ALA A 155 -9.43 -1.73 -6.08
C ALA A 155 -10.92 -1.35 -5.89
N PRO A 156 -11.77 -1.42 -6.92
CA PRO A 156 -13.18 -1.00 -6.82
C PRO A 156 -13.97 -1.69 -5.71
N ASP A 157 -13.67 -2.96 -5.40
CA ASP A 157 -14.30 -3.74 -4.35
C ASP A 157 -13.59 -3.66 -2.99
N GLY A 158 -12.45 -2.95 -2.92
CA GLY A 158 -11.66 -2.80 -1.70
C GLY A 158 -10.71 -3.95 -1.39
N SER A 159 -10.78 -5.07 -2.10
CA SER A 159 -9.90 -6.23 -1.92
C SER A 159 -8.59 -6.08 -2.70
N PRO A 160 -7.44 -6.61 -2.22
CA PRO A 160 -6.19 -6.62 -2.97
C PRO A 160 -6.33 -7.34 -4.31
N VAL A 161 -5.49 -6.98 -5.27
CA VAL A 161 -5.44 -7.64 -6.59
C VAL A 161 -4.09 -8.33 -6.75
N ILE A 162 -4.12 -9.66 -6.77
CA ILE A 162 -2.92 -10.51 -6.82
C ILE A 162 -3.16 -11.62 -7.83
N GLY A 163 -2.33 -11.69 -8.86
CA GLY A 163 -2.41 -12.73 -9.86
C GLY A 163 -1.95 -12.30 -11.24
N PHE A 164 -1.81 -13.28 -12.13
CA PHE A 164 -1.54 -13.00 -13.53
C PHE A 164 -2.74 -12.34 -14.19
N ASP A 165 -2.48 -11.39 -15.07
CA ASP A 165 -3.52 -10.81 -15.91
C ASP A 165 -4.02 -11.88 -16.91
N PRO A 166 -5.35 -12.12 -17.00
CA PRO A 166 -5.87 -13.19 -17.84
C PRO A 166 -5.73 -12.93 -19.35
N SER A 167 -5.50 -11.68 -19.75
CA SER A 167 -5.37 -11.26 -21.14
C SER A 167 -3.94 -11.02 -21.59
N THR A 168 -2.98 -10.96 -20.64
CA THR A 168 -1.58 -10.59 -20.94
C THR A 168 -0.62 -11.52 -20.23
N GLU A 169 -0.04 -12.44 -20.98
CA GLU A 169 0.91 -13.40 -20.47
C GLU A 169 2.11 -12.73 -19.80
N GLY A 170 2.57 -13.25 -18.66
CA GLY A 170 3.72 -12.74 -17.91
C GLY A 170 3.50 -11.40 -17.20
N PHE A 171 2.31 -10.80 -17.25
CA PHE A 171 1.98 -9.63 -16.44
C PHE A 171 1.31 -10.08 -15.14
N PHE A 172 1.89 -9.69 -14.01
CA PHE A 172 1.39 -10.06 -12.68
C PHE A 172 1.01 -8.82 -11.88
N TRP A 173 -0.19 -8.80 -11.33
CA TRP A 173 -0.70 -7.76 -10.45
C TRP A 173 -0.34 -8.04 -8.99
N LEU A 174 0.13 -7.01 -8.27
CA LEU A 174 0.35 -7.00 -6.82
C LEU A 174 0.03 -5.61 -6.28
N VAL A 175 -1.25 -5.26 -6.29
CA VAL A 175 -1.73 -3.89 -6.02
C VAL A 175 -2.99 -3.91 -5.16
N GLY A 176 -3.50 -2.75 -4.81
CA GLY A 176 -4.79 -2.61 -4.15
C GLY A 176 -4.80 -3.01 -2.67
N GLN A 177 -3.66 -3.02 -1.96
CA GLN A 177 -3.58 -3.41 -0.54
C GLN A 177 -4.30 -2.45 0.42
N GLY A 178 -4.77 -1.31 -0.07
CA GLY A 178 -5.55 -0.35 0.71
C GLY A 178 -4.85 0.12 1.98
N GLY A 179 -5.58 0.10 3.09
CA GLY A 179 -5.06 0.41 4.42
C GLY A 179 -4.42 -0.76 5.17
N TYR A 180 -4.40 -1.96 4.57
CA TYR A 180 -4.06 -3.22 5.24
C TYR A 180 -2.75 -3.85 4.77
N GLY A 181 -2.01 -3.17 3.90
CA GLY A 181 -0.83 -3.71 3.24
C GLY A 181 0.24 -4.23 4.20
N ILE A 182 0.53 -3.51 5.30
CA ILE A 182 1.57 -3.93 6.25
C ILE A 182 1.17 -5.21 6.99
N GLN A 183 -0.07 -5.29 7.48
CA GLN A 183 -0.53 -6.46 8.24
C GLN A 183 -0.76 -7.68 7.34
N SER A 184 -1.17 -7.49 6.09
CA SER A 184 -1.40 -8.57 5.13
C SER A 184 -0.15 -9.00 4.36
N ALA A 185 0.92 -8.19 4.36
CA ALA A 185 2.14 -8.45 3.59
C ALA A 185 2.75 -9.85 3.81
N PRO A 186 2.81 -10.44 5.02
CA PRO A 186 3.39 -11.77 5.19
C PRO A 186 2.62 -12.87 4.44
N ALA A 187 1.30 -12.84 4.45
CA ALA A 187 0.46 -13.81 3.75
C ALA A 187 0.43 -13.52 2.24
N LEU A 188 0.12 -12.29 1.85
CA LEU A 188 -0.02 -11.90 0.44
C LEU A 188 1.29 -12.04 -0.33
N SER A 189 2.45 -11.71 0.27
CA SER A 189 3.74 -11.87 -0.41
C SER A 189 4.11 -13.34 -0.64
N ARG A 190 3.79 -14.23 0.29
CA ARG A 190 4.00 -15.68 0.14
C ARG A 190 3.08 -16.24 -0.94
N THR A 191 1.81 -15.82 -0.95
CA THR A 191 0.83 -16.21 -1.97
C THR A 191 1.27 -15.73 -3.35
N ALA A 192 1.64 -14.47 -3.49
CA ALA A 192 2.14 -13.91 -4.75
C ALA A 192 3.40 -14.62 -5.25
N ALA A 193 4.35 -14.92 -4.35
CA ALA A 193 5.57 -15.65 -4.70
C ALA A 193 5.26 -17.08 -5.21
N ALA A 194 4.38 -17.80 -4.52
CA ALA A 194 3.95 -19.12 -4.93
C ALA A 194 3.31 -19.08 -6.34
N MET A 195 2.40 -18.12 -6.58
CA MET A 195 1.76 -17.97 -7.89
C MET A 195 2.77 -17.66 -9.00
N VAL A 196 3.72 -16.75 -8.76
CA VAL A 196 4.77 -16.39 -9.74
C VAL A 196 5.67 -17.58 -10.05
N LEU A 197 5.94 -18.44 -9.07
CA LEU A 197 6.75 -19.67 -9.24
C LEU A 197 5.95 -20.87 -9.79
N GLY A 198 4.66 -20.73 -10.04
CA GLY A 198 3.79 -21.82 -10.47
C GLY A 198 3.51 -22.84 -9.35
N GLU A 199 3.70 -22.45 -8.10
CA GLU A 199 3.44 -23.28 -6.93
C GLU A 199 2.02 -23.05 -6.38
N LYS A 200 1.57 -23.96 -5.53
CA LYS A 200 0.29 -23.79 -4.83
C LYS A 200 0.42 -22.69 -3.77
N PRO A 201 -0.64 -21.91 -3.54
CA PRO A 201 -0.69 -20.98 -2.42
C PRO A 201 -0.39 -21.67 -1.09
N PRO A 202 0.20 -20.96 -0.10
CA PRO A 202 0.54 -21.54 1.21
C PRO A 202 -0.70 -22.11 1.91
N GLN A 203 -0.63 -23.35 2.39
CA GLN A 203 -1.78 -24.05 2.96
C GLN A 203 -2.35 -23.32 4.18
N ASP A 204 -1.50 -22.78 5.06
CA ASP A 204 -1.92 -22.03 6.24
C ASP A 204 -2.71 -20.75 5.89
N VAL A 205 -2.45 -20.15 4.74
CA VAL A 205 -3.20 -18.99 4.24
C VAL A 205 -4.57 -19.43 3.70
N MET A 206 -4.61 -20.57 3.00
CA MET A 206 -5.88 -21.16 2.52
C MET A 206 -6.75 -21.64 3.68
N ASP A 207 -6.15 -22.27 4.67
CA ASP A 207 -6.86 -22.75 5.90
C ASP A 207 -7.41 -21.57 6.72
N ALA A 208 -6.81 -20.38 6.61
CA ALA A 208 -7.33 -19.16 7.21
C ALA A 208 -8.52 -18.53 6.45
N GLY A 209 -8.96 -19.17 5.35
CA GLY A 209 -10.16 -18.78 4.60
C GLY A 209 -9.91 -17.84 3.44
N LEU A 210 -8.68 -17.74 2.92
CA LEU A 210 -8.44 -16.98 1.69
C LEU A 210 -9.05 -17.73 0.49
N GLU A 211 -9.98 -17.09 -0.19
CA GLU A 211 -10.48 -17.54 -1.48
C GLU A 211 -9.69 -16.83 -2.60
N MET A 212 -9.04 -17.60 -3.47
CA MET A 212 -8.20 -17.04 -4.54
C MET A 212 -8.99 -16.16 -5.50
N ALA A 213 -10.27 -16.45 -5.71
CA ALA A 213 -11.17 -15.65 -6.54
C ALA A 213 -11.34 -14.22 -6.00
N ASP A 214 -11.27 -14.02 -4.68
CA ASP A 214 -11.47 -12.71 -4.05
C ASP A 214 -10.30 -11.75 -4.28
N ILE A 215 -9.14 -12.29 -4.66
CA ILE A 215 -7.94 -11.49 -4.94
C ILE A 215 -7.50 -11.54 -6.42
N ALA A 216 -8.09 -12.41 -7.23
CA ALA A 216 -7.72 -12.59 -8.63
C ALA A 216 -8.10 -11.35 -9.47
N PRO A 217 -7.26 -10.95 -10.47
CA PRO A 217 -7.58 -9.82 -11.35
C PRO A 217 -8.77 -10.08 -12.28
N ASP A 218 -9.13 -11.34 -12.53
CA ASP A 218 -10.23 -11.76 -13.41
C ASP A 218 -11.57 -11.14 -13.03
N ARG A 219 -11.78 -10.87 -11.74
CA ARG A 219 -13.03 -10.26 -11.25
C ARG A 219 -13.29 -8.84 -11.76
N PHE A 220 -12.31 -8.26 -12.48
CA PHE A 220 -12.42 -6.93 -13.12
C PHE A 220 -12.32 -7.00 -14.65
N ARG A 221 -12.47 -8.18 -15.26
CA ARG A 221 -12.34 -8.41 -16.70
C ARG A 221 -13.66 -8.74 -17.38
#